data_8e730a1ed2291f8b3c47db1bf18baf47
#
_entry.id   8e730a1ed2291f8b3c47db1bf18baf47
#
_cell.length_a   1.000
_cell.length_b   1.000
_cell.length_c   1.000
_cell.angle_alpha   90.00
_cell.angle_beta   90.00
_cell.angle_gamma   90.00
#
_symmetry.space_group_name_H-M   'P 1'
#
loop_
_entity.id
_entity.type
_entity.pdbx_description
1 polymer ?
#
loop_
_entity_poly.entity_id
_entity_poly.type
_entity_poly.pdbx_seq_one_letter_code
_entity_poly.pdbx_strand_id
1 'polypeptide(L)'
;MASLRREIVLAASAERVWSALRDFGAVHERLAPGFVTGTTMESEDVRVVTFFNGSSARETRVGCDDKMRRLAYAILGGRAAHYAASAEVRDDEGGCRFVWTIDVLPDALAPYIDDMMSRGAAAMKKTLEAAPGGP
;
A
#
# COMPACT_ATOMS: atom_id res chain seq x y z
N MET A 1 -1.49 -19.63 -8.22
CA MET A 1 -1.59 -18.28 -7.69
C MET A 1 -0.34 -17.94 -6.90
N ALA A 2 0.21 -16.78 -7.15
CA ALA A 2 1.39 -16.34 -6.40
C ALA A 2 0.94 -15.45 -5.24
N SER A 3 1.54 -15.68 -4.07
CA SER A 3 1.32 -14.84 -2.89
C SER A 3 2.66 -14.21 -2.52
N LEU A 4 2.67 -12.88 -2.46
CA LEU A 4 3.87 -12.11 -2.13
C LEU A 4 3.63 -11.35 -0.83
N ARG A 5 4.66 -11.27 0.00
CA ARG A 5 4.53 -10.63 1.30
C ARG A 5 5.77 -9.81 1.62
N ARG A 6 5.56 -8.64 2.19
CA ARG A 6 6.63 -7.79 2.74
C ARG A 6 6.28 -7.40 4.15
N GLU A 7 7.24 -7.50 5.05
CA GLU A 7 7.12 -6.95 6.40
C GLU A 7 8.13 -5.82 6.51
N ILE A 8 7.64 -4.65 6.83
CA ILE A 8 8.47 -3.45 6.90
C ILE A 8 8.47 -2.97 8.35
N VAL A 9 9.63 -2.97 8.98
CA VAL A 9 9.77 -2.46 10.34
C VAL A 9 9.98 -0.95 10.23
N LEU A 10 9.14 -0.19 10.93
CA LEU A 10 9.11 1.27 10.83
C LEU A 10 9.35 1.92 12.17
N ALA A 11 10.24 2.90 12.19
CA ALA A 11 10.47 3.74 13.37
C ALA A 11 9.45 4.90 13.36
N ALA A 12 8.18 4.52 13.43
CA ALA A 12 7.05 5.44 13.45
C ALA A 12 5.92 4.76 14.20
N SER A 13 5.05 5.53 14.83
CA SER A 13 3.96 4.94 15.61
C SER A 13 2.96 4.23 14.70
N ALA A 14 2.35 3.17 15.21
CA ALA A 14 1.32 2.44 14.48
C ALA A 14 0.14 3.35 14.14
N GLU A 15 -0.22 4.26 15.03
CA GLU A 15 -1.33 5.19 14.78
C GLU A 15 -1.04 6.10 13.60
N ARG A 16 0.17 6.63 13.53
CA ARG A 16 0.57 7.52 12.44
C ARG A 16 0.60 6.78 11.10
N VAL A 17 1.17 5.58 11.09
CA VAL A 17 1.25 4.77 9.88
C VAL A 17 -0.14 4.35 9.43
N TRP A 18 -1.00 3.94 10.35
CA TRP A 18 -2.38 3.58 10.02
C TRP A 18 -3.15 4.79 9.47
N SER A 19 -2.98 5.96 10.06
CA SER A 19 -3.62 7.17 9.57
C SER A 19 -3.27 7.45 8.11
N ALA A 20 -2.00 7.26 7.74
CA ALA A 20 -1.56 7.46 6.37
C ALA A 20 -2.10 6.36 5.44
N LEU A 21 -2.09 5.12 5.89
CA LEU A 21 -2.56 3.98 5.10
C LEU A 21 -4.05 4.07 4.81
N ARG A 22 -4.86 4.39 5.81
CA ARG A 22 -6.31 4.42 5.66
C ARG A 22 -6.82 5.61 4.84
N ASP A 23 -5.99 6.62 4.63
CA ASP A 23 -6.35 7.79 3.82
C ASP A 23 -6.23 7.42 2.34
N PHE A 24 -7.26 6.79 1.85
CA PHE A 24 -7.27 6.08 0.57
C PHE A 24 -6.98 6.99 -0.64
N GLY A 25 -7.36 8.25 -0.56
CA GLY A 25 -7.15 9.22 -1.63
C GLY A 25 -5.80 9.94 -1.57
N ALA A 26 -4.99 9.70 -0.56
CA ALA A 26 -3.76 10.45 -0.33
C ALA A 26 -2.49 9.58 -0.35
N VAL A 27 -2.53 8.44 -1.04
CA VAL A 27 -1.40 7.53 -1.08
C VAL A 27 -0.16 8.18 -1.70
N HIS A 28 -0.34 9.09 -2.65
CA HIS A 28 0.76 9.79 -3.33
C HIS A 28 1.38 10.89 -2.48
N GLU A 29 0.76 11.27 -1.38
CA GLU A 29 1.25 12.32 -0.49
C GLU A 29 1.67 11.80 0.87
N ARG A 30 0.87 10.92 1.45
CA ARG A 30 1.04 10.51 2.85
C ARG A 30 1.71 9.15 3.02
N LEU A 31 1.66 8.29 2.01
CA LEU A 31 2.15 6.92 2.17
C LEU A 31 3.38 6.65 1.31
N ALA A 32 3.29 6.83 0.02
CA ALA A 32 4.35 6.42 -0.90
C ALA A 32 4.63 7.44 -2.01
N PRO A 33 4.93 8.71 -1.65
CA PRO A 33 5.25 9.71 -2.66
C PRO A 33 6.47 9.31 -3.46
N GLY A 34 6.46 9.58 -4.76
CA GLY A 34 7.53 9.19 -5.67
C GLY A 34 7.31 7.83 -6.29
N PHE A 35 6.84 6.85 -5.52
CA PHE A 35 6.41 5.56 -6.06
C PHE A 35 5.03 5.71 -6.70
N VAL A 36 4.10 6.34 -5.98
CA VAL A 36 2.80 6.76 -6.52
C VAL A 36 2.87 8.26 -6.76
N THR A 37 2.66 8.67 -8.00
CA THR A 37 2.79 10.07 -8.40
C THR A 37 1.47 10.82 -8.42
N GLY A 38 0.35 10.11 -8.43
CA GLY A 38 -0.96 10.74 -8.40
C GLY A 38 -2.04 9.75 -7.97
N THR A 39 -3.11 10.27 -7.41
CA THR A 39 -4.27 9.49 -6.99
C THR A 39 -5.52 10.27 -7.32
N THR A 40 -6.47 9.61 -8.00
CA THR A 40 -7.76 10.20 -8.32
C THR A 40 -8.86 9.30 -7.77
N MET A 41 -9.75 9.87 -6.98
CA MET A 41 -10.88 9.12 -6.44
C MET A 41 -12.02 9.12 -7.48
N GLU A 42 -12.44 7.93 -7.89
CA GLU A 42 -13.60 7.77 -8.77
C GLU A 42 -14.89 7.68 -7.96
N SER A 43 -14.79 7.16 -6.76
CA SER A 43 -15.89 7.09 -5.81
C SER A 43 -15.29 6.99 -4.41
N GLU A 44 -16.11 6.83 -3.39
CA GLU A 44 -15.63 6.71 -2.02
C GLU A 44 -14.69 5.51 -1.84
N ASP A 45 -14.93 4.43 -2.56
CA ASP A 45 -14.18 3.19 -2.40
C ASP A 45 -13.31 2.81 -3.61
N VAL A 46 -13.22 3.66 -4.62
CA VAL A 46 -12.43 3.36 -5.82
C VAL A 46 -11.45 4.49 -6.09
N ARG A 47 -10.16 4.14 -6.15
CA ARG A 47 -9.12 5.09 -6.53
C ARG A 47 -8.38 4.62 -7.76
N VAL A 48 -7.88 5.56 -8.54
CA VAL A 48 -6.94 5.27 -9.63
C VAL A 48 -5.59 5.84 -9.20
N VAL A 49 -4.61 4.97 -9.05
CA VAL A 49 -3.25 5.38 -8.70
C VAL A 49 -2.38 5.36 -9.95
N THR A 50 -1.52 6.35 -10.08
CA THR A 50 -0.54 6.42 -11.16
C THR A 50 0.83 6.21 -10.52
N PHE A 51 1.61 5.30 -11.11
CA PHE A 51 2.91 4.96 -10.58
C PHE A 51 4.03 5.73 -11.29
N PHE A 52 5.22 5.70 -10.71
CA PHE A 52 6.41 6.40 -11.22
C PHE A 52 6.73 6.07 -12.68
N ASN A 53 6.38 4.87 -13.14
CA ASN A 53 6.67 4.42 -14.51
C ASN A 53 5.55 4.76 -15.50
N GLY A 54 4.57 5.54 -15.08
CA GLY A 54 3.45 5.95 -15.93
C GLY A 54 2.29 4.97 -15.99
N SER A 55 2.45 3.78 -15.41
CA SER A 55 1.33 2.83 -15.35
C SER A 55 0.33 3.26 -14.29
N SER A 56 -0.89 2.76 -14.40
CA SER A 56 -1.94 3.07 -13.44
C SER A 56 -2.71 1.80 -13.07
N ALA A 57 -3.36 1.86 -11.91
CA ALA A 57 -4.19 0.77 -11.44
C ALA A 57 -5.45 1.34 -10.79
N ARG A 58 -6.59 0.69 -11.07
CA ARG A 58 -7.85 1.02 -10.40
C ARG A 58 -8.01 0.08 -9.22
N GLU A 59 -7.98 0.65 -8.03
CA GLU A 59 -8.00 -0.10 -6.79
C GLU A 59 -9.30 0.14 -6.05
N THR A 60 -9.99 -0.95 -5.72
CA THR A 60 -11.24 -0.91 -4.97
C THR A 60 -10.98 -1.31 -3.53
N ARG A 61 -11.40 -0.46 -2.60
CA ARG A 61 -11.31 -0.77 -1.18
C ARG A 61 -12.36 -1.83 -0.84
N VAL A 62 -11.91 -2.96 -0.34
CA VAL A 62 -12.77 -4.08 0.03
C VAL A 62 -13.08 -4.06 1.51
N GLY A 63 -12.14 -3.63 2.32
CA GLY A 63 -12.33 -3.53 3.76
C GLY A 63 -11.36 -2.54 4.38
N CYS A 64 -11.82 -1.89 5.45
CA CYS A 64 -11.01 -0.97 6.23
C CYS A 64 -11.42 -1.12 7.69
N ASP A 65 -10.54 -1.71 8.50
CA ASP A 65 -10.82 -2.01 9.89
C ASP A 65 -9.87 -1.24 10.79
N ASP A 66 -10.39 -0.20 11.45
CA ASP A 66 -9.58 0.66 12.33
C ASP A 66 -9.07 -0.07 13.56
N LYS A 67 -9.80 -1.06 14.03
CA LYS A 67 -9.44 -1.80 15.23
C LYS A 67 -8.24 -2.72 14.96
N MET A 68 -8.29 -3.43 13.85
CA MET A 68 -7.20 -4.29 13.42
C MET A 68 -6.11 -3.53 12.67
N ARG A 69 -6.36 -2.28 12.30
CA ARG A 69 -5.51 -1.47 11.44
C ARG A 69 -5.17 -2.23 10.16
N ARG A 70 -6.22 -2.66 9.47
CA ARG A 70 -6.10 -3.46 8.27
C ARG A 70 -6.90 -2.87 7.12
N LEU A 71 -6.25 -2.69 5.99
CA LEU A 71 -6.87 -2.25 4.75
C LEU A 71 -6.79 -3.39 3.74
N ALA A 72 -7.92 -3.73 3.12
CA ALA A 72 -7.95 -4.71 2.04
C ALA A 72 -8.43 -4.03 0.77
N TYR A 73 -7.77 -4.30 -0.34
CA TYR A 73 -8.15 -3.73 -1.63
C TYR A 73 -7.89 -4.73 -2.75
N ALA A 74 -8.54 -4.49 -3.89
CA ALA A 74 -8.41 -5.36 -5.05
C ALA A 74 -8.25 -4.50 -6.30
N ILE A 75 -7.56 -5.04 -7.30
CA ILE A 75 -7.50 -4.42 -8.61
C ILE A 75 -8.44 -5.21 -9.52
N LEU A 76 -9.35 -4.47 -10.18
CA LEU A 76 -10.28 -5.04 -11.13
C LEU A 76 -9.84 -4.61 -12.53
N GLY A 77 -9.71 -5.59 -13.43
CA GLY A 77 -9.24 -5.32 -14.78
C GLY A 77 -7.73 -5.25 -14.86
N GLY A 78 -7.21 -4.79 -16.01
CA GLY A 78 -5.79 -4.75 -16.25
C GLY A 78 -5.23 -6.11 -16.62
N ARG A 79 -3.94 -6.32 -16.32
CA ARG A 79 -3.22 -7.52 -16.74
C ARG A 79 -3.48 -8.73 -15.84
N ALA A 80 -3.92 -8.49 -14.62
CA ALA A 80 -4.14 -9.58 -13.67
C ALA A 80 -5.55 -10.14 -13.81
N ALA A 81 -5.66 -11.46 -13.82
CA ALA A 81 -6.95 -12.13 -13.74
C ALA A 81 -7.50 -12.06 -12.31
N HIS A 82 -6.60 -11.97 -11.34
CA HIS A 82 -6.95 -11.81 -9.94
C HIS A 82 -5.86 -11.00 -9.25
N TYR A 83 -6.25 -10.02 -8.45
CA TYR A 83 -5.31 -9.24 -7.65
C TYR A 83 -6.02 -8.81 -6.38
N ALA A 84 -5.61 -9.36 -5.26
CA ALA A 84 -6.14 -9.01 -3.95
C ALA A 84 -4.98 -8.66 -3.02
N ALA A 85 -5.11 -7.56 -2.31
CA ALA A 85 -4.05 -7.08 -1.44
C ALA A 85 -4.59 -6.75 -0.06
N SER A 86 -3.73 -6.85 0.94
CA SER A 86 -4.01 -6.36 2.28
C SER A 86 -2.77 -5.73 2.87
N ALA A 87 -3.00 -4.73 3.72
CA ALA A 87 -1.95 -4.08 4.48
C ALA A 87 -2.42 -3.96 5.92
N GLU A 88 -1.59 -4.37 6.87
CA GLU A 88 -1.91 -4.35 8.29
C GLU A 88 -0.78 -3.68 9.04
N VAL A 89 -1.13 -2.85 10.02
CA VAL A 89 -0.15 -2.15 10.86
C VAL A 89 -0.22 -2.74 12.25
N ARG A 90 0.88 -3.34 12.70
CA ARG A 90 0.97 -3.96 14.01
C ARG A 90 1.93 -3.18 14.90
N ASP A 91 1.62 -3.11 16.19
CA ASP A 91 2.54 -2.53 17.15
C ASP A 91 3.82 -3.37 17.19
N ASP A 92 4.95 -2.71 17.34
CA ASP A 92 6.24 -3.39 17.46
C ASP A 92 7.12 -2.54 18.36
N GLU A 93 8.14 -3.16 18.90
CA GLU A 93 9.09 -2.48 19.78
C GLU A 93 9.78 -1.36 19.01
N GLY A 94 9.70 -0.15 19.52
CA GLY A 94 10.32 1.01 18.87
C GLY A 94 9.54 1.61 17.72
N GLY A 95 8.31 1.13 17.44
CA GLY A 95 7.51 1.66 16.35
C GLY A 95 6.39 0.73 15.95
N CYS A 96 6.40 0.31 14.69
CA CYS A 96 5.39 -0.62 14.20
C CYS A 96 5.94 -1.49 13.08
N ARG A 97 5.14 -2.48 12.69
CA ARG A 97 5.42 -3.40 11.59
C ARG A 97 4.28 -3.31 10.58
N PHE A 98 4.62 -3.00 9.36
CA PHE A 98 3.68 -2.90 8.25
C PHE A 98 3.76 -4.22 7.48
N VAL A 99 2.65 -4.95 7.42
CA VAL A 99 2.59 -6.25 6.75
C VAL A 99 1.75 -6.11 5.48
N TRP A 100 2.38 -6.29 4.34
CA TRP A 100 1.76 -6.11 3.03
C TRP A 100 1.75 -7.43 2.28
N THR A 101 0.57 -7.88 1.88
CA THR A 101 0.37 -9.15 1.18
C THR A 101 -0.39 -8.91 -0.12
N ILE A 102 0.06 -9.52 -1.20
CA ILE A 102 -0.61 -9.47 -2.50
C ILE A 102 -0.73 -10.88 -3.06
N ASP A 103 -1.95 -11.26 -3.42
CA ASP A 103 -2.24 -12.52 -4.11
C ASP A 103 -2.59 -12.20 -5.55
N VAL A 104 -1.89 -12.80 -6.49
CA VAL A 104 -2.01 -12.44 -7.91
C VAL A 104 -2.07 -13.66 -8.81
N LEU A 105 -2.86 -13.56 -9.90
CA LEU A 105 -2.92 -14.48 -11.01
C LEU A 105 -2.78 -13.68 -12.30
N PRO A 106 -2.11 -14.17 -13.33
CA PRO A 106 -1.33 -15.42 -13.38
C PRO A 106 0.01 -15.27 -12.63
N ASP A 107 0.62 -16.40 -12.32
CA ASP A 107 1.89 -16.43 -11.60
C ASP A 107 3.01 -15.68 -12.33
N ALA A 108 2.92 -15.58 -13.64
CA ALA A 108 3.90 -14.86 -14.46
C ALA A 108 4.04 -13.38 -14.09
N LEU A 109 3.04 -12.81 -13.40
CA LEU A 109 3.11 -11.42 -12.95
C LEU A 109 3.90 -11.26 -11.65
N ALA A 110 4.23 -12.36 -10.96
CA ALA A 110 4.89 -12.28 -9.66
C ALA A 110 6.21 -11.49 -9.68
N PRO A 111 7.12 -11.68 -10.64
CA PRO A 111 8.36 -10.90 -10.65
C PRO A 111 8.12 -9.39 -10.74
N TYR A 112 7.15 -8.96 -11.55
CA TYR A 112 6.81 -7.56 -11.68
C TYR A 112 6.23 -7.01 -10.37
N ILE A 113 5.29 -7.76 -9.77
CA ILE A 113 4.67 -7.34 -8.50
C ILE A 113 5.71 -7.30 -7.39
N ASP A 114 6.62 -8.28 -7.36
CA ASP A 114 7.70 -8.32 -6.36
C ASP A 114 8.58 -7.08 -6.43
N ASP A 115 8.96 -6.66 -7.65
CA ASP A 115 9.76 -5.45 -7.85
C ASP A 115 8.98 -4.21 -7.40
N MET A 116 7.69 -4.13 -7.76
CA MET A 116 6.84 -3.01 -7.35
C MET A 116 6.71 -2.94 -5.83
N MET A 117 6.54 -4.08 -5.17
CA MET A 117 6.47 -4.10 -3.70
C MET A 117 7.76 -3.62 -3.06
N SER A 118 8.91 -3.99 -3.61
CA SER A 118 10.20 -3.53 -3.09
C SER A 118 10.34 -2.01 -3.20
N ARG A 119 9.93 -1.45 -4.33
CA ARG A 119 9.99 0.00 -4.56
C ARG A 119 8.98 0.74 -3.68
N GLY A 120 7.78 0.21 -3.58
CA GLY A 120 6.74 0.79 -2.72
C GLY A 120 7.15 0.76 -1.25
N ALA A 121 7.70 -0.36 -0.79
CA ALA A 121 8.17 -0.51 0.58
C ALA A 121 9.26 0.51 0.92
N ALA A 122 10.21 0.71 0.01
CA ALA A 122 11.28 1.70 0.21
C ALA A 122 10.72 3.13 0.31
N ALA A 123 9.77 3.47 -0.56
CA ALA A 123 9.14 4.79 -0.53
C ALA A 123 8.34 5.02 0.76
N MET A 124 7.59 4.01 1.19
CA MET A 124 6.82 4.09 2.43
C MET A 124 7.73 4.28 3.65
N LYS A 125 8.80 3.50 3.73
CA LYS A 125 9.74 3.60 4.85
C LYS A 125 10.37 4.98 4.91
N LYS A 126 10.84 5.49 3.79
CA LYS A 126 11.44 6.82 3.72
C LYS A 126 10.46 7.89 4.18
N THR A 127 9.24 7.84 3.70
CA THR A 127 8.22 8.85 3.99
C THR A 127 7.76 8.79 5.44
N LEU A 128 7.45 7.59 5.92
CA LEU A 128 6.86 7.43 7.25
C LEU A 128 7.88 7.65 8.37
N GLU A 129 9.15 7.41 8.11
CA GLU A 129 10.19 7.63 9.11
C GLU A 129 10.79 9.04 9.08
N ALA A 130 10.62 9.76 7.97
CA ALA A 130 11.31 11.02 7.78
C ALA A 130 10.71 12.20 8.54
N ALA A 131 9.43 12.19 8.70
CA ALA A 131 8.81 13.38 9.22
C ALA A 131 8.17 13.06 10.53
N PRO A 132 8.88 13.04 11.56
CA PRO A 132 8.27 12.82 12.83
C PRO A 132 7.25 13.87 13.01
N GLY A 133 6.23 13.70 12.37
CA GLY A 133 5.24 14.52 12.65
C GLY A 133 5.71 15.88 12.96
N GLY A 134 6.64 15.96 12.74
CA GLY A 134 7.11 17.12 12.95
C GLY A 134 6.70 17.64 13.24
N PRO A 135 6.97 17.88 13.37
CA PRO A 135 6.36 18.61 14.02
C PRO A 135 5.44 18.73 13.59
#